data_d844d30670d40a2d4de250c0f13e467a
#
_entry.id   d844d30670d40a2d4de250c0f13e467a
#
_cell.length_a   1.000
_cell.length_b   1.000
_cell.length_c   1.000
_cell.angle_alpha   90.00
_cell.angle_beta   90.00
_cell.angle_gamma   90.00
#
_symmetry.space_group_name_H-M   'P 1'
#
loop_
_entity.id
_entity.type
_entity.pdbx_description
1 polymer ?
#
loop_
_entity_poly.entity_id
_entity_poly.type
_entity_poly.pdbx_seq_one_letter_code
_entity_poly.pdbx_strand_id
1 'polypeptide(L)'
;MNCINITTSPTDRDLIGRSHWWGAPDLPEDVPYPYVMVTDRNVLVGDDGEPRCDAEGNELYEEEEYPEPLTFICQVRMEDVAPLDKEGLLPRKGMMYFFAAIDYFLGEDSPIEIPMHGEAGDMVRVIYVEDVPDDLQPYDLHWEDTGESVFRPAEAMTFGPGDETAGCHAMLSVPYQDEVTDPNPGYIALLQLEEDERWRLRFFDCGSLYLLIRPDDLRRRCFDNMRCEVFTY
;
A
#
# COMPACT_ATOMS: atom_id res chain seq x y z
N MET A 1 -3.28 21.15 12.78
CA MET A 1 -2.83 20.08 11.91
C MET A 1 -3.85 18.95 11.96
N ASN A 2 -4.19 18.33 10.85
CA ASN A 2 -5.27 17.34 10.72
C ASN A 2 -4.73 15.89 10.69
N CYS A 3 -3.60 15.62 11.34
CA CYS A 3 -2.96 14.32 11.36
C CYS A 3 -3.68 13.35 12.31
N ILE A 4 -3.83 12.10 11.88
CA ILE A 4 -4.41 10.99 12.64
C ILE A 4 -3.34 9.91 12.78
N ASN A 5 -2.80 9.75 14.00
CA ASN A 5 -1.83 8.69 14.28
C ASN A 5 -2.50 7.33 14.31
N ILE A 6 -1.82 6.33 13.77
CA ILE A 6 -2.21 4.93 13.76
C ILE A 6 -1.28 4.15 14.70
N THR A 7 -1.87 3.39 15.59
CA THR A 7 -1.14 2.42 16.41
C THR A 7 -1.72 1.03 16.16
N THR A 8 -0.85 0.04 15.98
CA THR A 8 -1.22 -1.35 15.71
C THR A 8 -0.85 -2.24 16.88
N SER A 9 -1.58 -3.32 17.05
CA SER A 9 -1.31 -4.34 18.06
C SER A 9 -1.80 -5.71 17.64
N PRO A 10 -1.01 -6.77 17.89
CA PRO A 10 -1.47 -8.15 17.69
C PRO A 10 -2.77 -8.41 18.46
N THR A 11 -3.65 -9.22 17.89
CA THR A 11 -4.95 -9.53 18.49
C THR A 11 -5.45 -10.90 18.06
N ASP A 12 -6.15 -11.59 18.97
CA ASP A 12 -6.88 -12.82 18.66
C ASP A 12 -8.37 -12.54 18.33
N ARG A 13 -8.76 -11.26 18.24
CA ARG A 13 -10.14 -10.88 17.94
C ARG A 13 -10.41 -11.04 16.47
N ASP A 14 -11.65 -11.36 16.14
CA ASP A 14 -12.18 -11.23 14.80
C ASP A 14 -12.23 -9.74 14.40
N LEU A 15 -11.62 -9.41 13.27
CA LEU A 15 -11.52 -8.05 12.75
C LEU A 15 -12.36 -7.82 11.49
N ILE A 16 -13.22 -8.79 11.10
CA ILE A 16 -14.11 -8.63 9.94
C ILE A 16 -14.97 -7.37 10.10
N GLY A 17 -14.97 -6.54 9.07
CA GLY A 17 -15.69 -5.27 9.05
C GLY A 17 -15.13 -4.19 10.00
N ARG A 18 -13.91 -4.35 10.50
CA ARG A 18 -13.22 -3.41 11.38
C ARG A 18 -11.97 -2.86 10.74
N SER A 19 -11.44 -1.76 11.28
CA SER A 19 -10.12 -1.28 10.90
C SER A 19 -9.05 -2.26 11.35
N HIS A 20 -8.21 -2.69 10.41
CA HIS A 20 -7.07 -3.54 10.73
C HIS A 20 -5.90 -3.30 9.77
N TRP A 21 -4.71 -3.58 10.27
CA TRP A 21 -3.46 -3.56 9.55
C TRP A 21 -3.08 -4.99 9.18
N TRP A 22 -2.59 -5.22 7.96
CA TRP A 22 -2.35 -6.54 7.39
C TRP A 22 -3.60 -7.46 7.47
N GLY A 23 -3.41 -8.76 7.37
CA GLY A 23 -4.51 -9.71 7.25
C GLY A 23 -5.09 -9.74 5.84
N ALA A 24 -6.12 -10.52 5.65
CA ALA A 24 -6.89 -10.52 4.43
C ALA A 24 -7.90 -9.35 4.44
N PRO A 25 -8.03 -8.58 3.36
CA PRO A 25 -9.06 -7.54 3.30
C PRO A 25 -10.46 -8.14 3.26
N ASP A 26 -11.41 -7.46 3.87
CA ASP A 26 -12.83 -7.83 3.84
C ASP A 26 -13.52 -7.15 2.64
N LEU A 27 -13.08 -7.45 1.42
CA LEU A 27 -13.65 -6.85 0.22
C LEU A 27 -15.07 -7.38 -0.04
N PRO A 28 -16.04 -6.51 -0.39
CA PRO A 28 -17.32 -6.98 -0.92
C PRO A 28 -17.14 -7.88 -2.14
N GLU A 29 -18.03 -8.83 -2.34
CA GLU A 29 -17.93 -9.85 -3.41
C GLU A 29 -17.84 -9.24 -4.83
N ASP A 30 -18.43 -8.06 -5.03
CA ASP A 30 -18.44 -7.35 -6.31
C ASP A 30 -17.20 -6.44 -6.50
N VAL A 31 -16.32 -6.37 -5.51
CA VAL A 31 -15.08 -5.58 -5.55
C VAL A 31 -13.89 -6.49 -5.81
N PRO A 32 -13.28 -6.44 -7.01
CA PRO A 32 -12.14 -7.30 -7.33
C PRO A 32 -10.91 -6.90 -6.53
N TYR A 33 -10.10 -7.89 -6.18
CA TYR A 33 -8.76 -7.64 -5.62
C TYR A 33 -7.88 -6.95 -6.67
N PRO A 34 -7.09 -5.93 -6.29
CA PRO A 34 -6.25 -5.21 -7.24
C PRO A 34 -4.97 -5.98 -7.59
N TYR A 35 -4.65 -5.98 -8.87
CA TYR A 35 -3.43 -6.54 -9.44
C TYR A 35 -2.69 -5.50 -10.24
N VAL A 36 -1.39 -5.67 -10.36
CA VAL A 36 -0.52 -4.93 -11.29
C VAL A 36 0.04 -5.91 -12.31
N MET A 37 0.24 -5.44 -13.56
CA MET A 37 0.94 -6.25 -14.56
C MET A 37 2.44 -6.08 -14.39
N VAL A 38 3.14 -7.18 -14.17
CA VAL A 38 4.60 -7.23 -14.07
C VAL A 38 5.15 -7.85 -15.34
N THR A 39 6.23 -7.28 -15.85
CA THR A 39 6.98 -7.83 -16.99
C THR A 39 8.25 -8.47 -16.44
N ASP A 40 8.34 -9.78 -16.53
CA ASP A 40 9.58 -10.51 -16.26
C ASP A 40 10.43 -10.61 -17.51
N ARG A 41 11.73 -10.46 -17.35
CA ARG A 41 12.69 -10.46 -18.45
C ARG A 41 13.74 -11.54 -18.23
N ASN A 42 13.52 -12.68 -18.85
CA ASN A 42 14.37 -13.86 -18.71
C ASN A 42 15.39 -13.94 -19.85
N VAL A 43 16.67 -14.16 -19.52
CA VAL A 43 17.70 -14.41 -20.52
C VAL A 43 17.41 -15.73 -21.24
N LEU A 44 17.33 -15.71 -22.56
CA LEU A 44 17.23 -16.92 -23.36
C LEU A 44 18.52 -17.74 -23.25
N VAL A 45 18.41 -18.98 -22.81
CA VAL A 45 19.57 -19.91 -22.67
C VAL A 45 19.55 -20.94 -23.78
N GLY A 46 20.73 -21.28 -24.28
CA GLY A 46 20.89 -22.37 -25.23
C GLY A 46 20.85 -23.75 -24.56
N ASP A 47 20.88 -24.80 -25.38
CA ASP A 47 20.92 -26.20 -24.89
C ASP A 47 22.21 -26.52 -24.10
N ASP A 48 23.23 -25.68 -24.25
CA ASP A 48 24.53 -25.74 -23.57
C ASP A 48 24.50 -24.99 -22.20
N GLY A 49 23.39 -24.33 -21.88
CA GLY A 49 23.22 -23.55 -20.66
C GLY A 49 23.81 -22.15 -20.72
N GLU A 50 24.32 -21.70 -21.87
CA GLU A 50 24.89 -20.37 -22.05
C GLU A 50 23.84 -19.40 -22.60
N PRO A 51 23.94 -18.08 -22.28
CA PRO A 51 23.07 -17.05 -22.83
C PRO A 51 23.09 -17.02 -24.35
N ARG A 52 21.94 -16.96 -25.00
CA ARG A 52 21.86 -16.69 -26.44
C ARG A 52 22.11 -15.21 -26.68
N CYS A 53 22.95 -14.94 -27.68
CA CYS A 53 23.26 -13.58 -28.11
C CYS A 53 22.84 -13.31 -29.56
N ASP A 54 22.60 -12.05 -29.88
CA ASP A 54 22.43 -11.57 -31.24
C ASP A 54 23.76 -11.54 -32.00
N ALA A 55 23.72 -11.06 -33.27
CA ALA A 55 24.91 -10.98 -34.10
C ALA A 55 25.93 -9.95 -33.61
N GLU A 56 25.52 -9.00 -32.79
CA GLU A 56 26.31 -7.95 -32.16
C GLU A 56 26.87 -8.37 -30.80
N GLY A 57 26.43 -9.53 -30.25
CA GLY A 57 26.89 -10.09 -28.99
C GLY A 57 26.06 -9.65 -27.77
N ASN A 58 24.89 -9.05 -27.98
CA ASN A 58 23.96 -8.72 -26.87
C ASN A 58 23.12 -9.94 -26.51
N GLU A 59 22.86 -10.14 -25.22
CA GLU A 59 21.98 -11.20 -24.74
C GLU A 59 20.56 -11.03 -25.26
N LEU A 60 19.94 -12.14 -25.64
CA LEU A 60 18.54 -12.21 -26.04
C LEU A 60 17.67 -12.52 -24.82
N TYR A 61 16.51 -11.85 -24.75
CA TYR A 61 15.56 -11.99 -23.64
C TYR A 61 14.19 -12.43 -24.17
N GLU A 62 13.48 -13.16 -23.36
CA GLU A 62 12.04 -13.38 -23.47
C GLU A 62 11.36 -12.55 -22.41
N GLU A 63 10.31 -11.82 -22.79
CA GLU A 63 9.50 -11.02 -21.87
C GLU A 63 8.18 -11.75 -21.66
N GLU A 64 7.82 -11.97 -20.40
CA GLU A 64 6.56 -12.56 -19.98
C GLU A 64 5.83 -11.57 -19.08
N GLU A 65 4.56 -11.28 -19.42
CA GLU A 65 3.70 -10.43 -18.60
C GLU A 65 2.74 -11.29 -17.81
N TYR A 66 2.65 -11.03 -16.50
CA TYR A 66 1.71 -11.71 -15.62
C TYR A 66 1.12 -10.74 -14.58
N PRO A 67 -0.12 -11.01 -14.11
CA PRO A 67 -0.72 -10.22 -13.06
C PRO A 67 -0.16 -10.60 -11.69
N GLU A 68 0.31 -9.61 -10.95
CA GLU A 68 0.77 -9.78 -9.57
C GLU A 68 -0.16 -9.04 -8.61
N PRO A 69 -0.65 -9.68 -7.53
CA PRO A 69 -1.53 -9.02 -6.59
C PRO A 69 -0.78 -7.94 -5.83
N LEU A 70 -1.39 -6.76 -5.70
CA LEU A 70 -0.84 -5.72 -4.83
C LEU A 70 -0.87 -6.18 -3.37
N THR A 71 0.15 -5.81 -2.61
CA THR A 71 0.16 -6.05 -1.16
C THR A 71 -0.93 -5.24 -0.50
N PHE A 72 -1.83 -5.93 0.21
CA PHE A 72 -2.81 -5.28 1.07
C PHE A 72 -2.12 -4.74 2.32
N ILE A 73 -2.28 -3.44 2.59
CA ILE A 73 -1.67 -2.76 3.73
C ILE A 73 -2.62 -2.71 4.91
N CYS A 74 -3.78 -2.12 4.71
CA CYS A 74 -4.77 -1.96 5.76
C CYS A 74 -6.16 -1.65 5.19
N GLN A 75 -7.18 -1.89 6.01
CA GLN A 75 -8.51 -1.31 5.83
C GLN A 75 -8.85 -0.42 7.00
N VAL A 76 -9.49 0.70 6.70
CA VAL A 76 -9.86 1.71 7.69
C VAL A 76 -11.36 1.95 7.61
N ARG A 77 -12.05 1.68 8.72
CA ARG A 77 -13.46 2.03 8.87
C ARG A 77 -13.57 3.54 9.08
N MET A 78 -14.29 4.21 8.23
CA MET A 78 -14.33 5.67 8.23
C MET A 78 -14.97 6.24 9.51
N GLU A 79 -15.88 5.52 10.12
CA GLU A 79 -16.49 5.89 11.40
C GLU A 79 -15.46 5.98 12.54
N ASP A 80 -14.34 5.23 12.45
CA ASP A 80 -13.28 5.24 13.46
C ASP A 80 -12.40 6.50 13.36
N VAL A 81 -12.23 7.04 12.17
CA VAL A 81 -11.29 8.16 11.88
C VAL A 81 -12.00 9.49 11.63
N ALA A 82 -13.22 9.49 11.11
CA ALA A 82 -13.97 10.71 10.82
C ALA A 82 -14.14 11.68 12.01
N PRO A 83 -14.26 11.22 13.26
CA PRO A 83 -14.30 12.13 14.42
C PRO A 83 -12.97 12.86 14.68
N LEU A 84 -11.85 12.32 14.18
CA LEU A 84 -10.50 12.89 14.31
C LEU A 84 -10.15 13.84 13.16
N ASP A 85 -10.82 13.71 12.02
CA ASP A 85 -10.66 14.56 10.84
C ASP A 85 -11.31 15.93 11.06
N LYS A 86 -10.51 16.89 11.50
CA LYS A 86 -10.96 18.26 11.83
C LYS A 86 -11.34 19.09 10.59
N GLU A 87 -10.83 18.72 9.42
CA GLU A 87 -11.04 19.44 8.16
C GLU A 87 -12.13 18.84 7.29
N GLY A 88 -12.66 17.67 7.68
CA GLY A 88 -13.72 16.98 6.96
C GLY A 88 -13.31 16.53 5.57
N LEU A 89 -12.08 16.04 5.42
CA LEU A 89 -11.53 15.54 4.17
C LEU A 89 -11.99 14.12 3.87
N LEU A 90 -12.11 13.29 4.92
CA LEU A 90 -12.49 11.89 4.82
C LEU A 90 -14.01 11.71 4.73
N PRO A 91 -14.48 10.65 4.09
CA PRO A 91 -15.85 10.18 4.23
C PRO A 91 -16.19 9.92 5.71
N ARG A 92 -17.48 10.04 6.06
CA ARG A 92 -17.91 9.85 7.46
C ARG A 92 -18.36 8.43 7.79
N LYS A 93 -18.53 7.57 6.78
CA LYS A 93 -18.94 6.17 6.89
C LYS A 93 -18.25 5.33 5.81
N GLY A 94 -18.31 4.04 5.94
CA GLY A 94 -17.81 3.10 4.95
C GLY A 94 -16.41 2.58 5.25
N MET A 95 -15.81 1.91 4.29
CA MET A 95 -14.50 1.29 4.41
C MET A 95 -13.57 1.79 3.33
N MET A 96 -12.34 2.09 3.70
CA MET A 96 -11.25 2.44 2.76
C MET A 96 -10.16 1.39 2.86
N TYR A 97 -9.80 0.81 1.73
CA TYR A 97 -8.79 -0.24 1.61
C TYR A 97 -7.57 0.31 0.89
N PHE A 98 -6.38 -0.03 1.38
CA PHE A 98 -5.10 0.44 0.86
C PHE A 98 -4.26 -0.73 0.37
N PHE A 99 -3.78 -0.61 -0.87
CA PHE A 99 -2.91 -1.57 -1.52
C PHE A 99 -1.76 -0.85 -2.19
N ALA A 100 -0.58 -1.48 -2.22
CA ALA A 100 0.57 -0.96 -2.95
C ALA A 100 1.45 -2.10 -3.48
N ALA A 101 2.18 -1.83 -4.55
CA ALA A 101 3.22 -2.71 -5.07
C ALA A 101 4.50 -2.59 -4.20
N ILE A 102 4.36 -2.86 -2.91
CA ILE A 102 5.47 -3.15 -2.01
C ILE A 102 5.64 -4.67 -2.01
N ASP A 103 6.87 -5.14 -1.91
CA ASP A 103 7.13 -6.55 -2.07
C ASP A 103 6.37 -7.42 -1.05
N TYR A 104 6.22 -8.69 -1.35
CA TYR A 104 5.53 -9.64 -0.48
C TYR A 104 6.21 -9.87 0.85
N PHE A 105 7.51 -9.67 0.88
CA PHE A 105 8.30 -9.76 2.09
C PHE A 105 8.27 -8.47 2.88
N LEU A 106 7.45 -7.51 2.43
CA LEU A 106 7.27 -6.20 3.05
C LEU A 106 8.58 -5.45 3.21
N GLY A 107 9.39 -5.44 2.16
CA GLY A 107 10.68 -4.77 2.10
C GLY A 107 11.83 -5.54 2.71
N GLU A 108 11.70 -6.87 2.89
CA GLU A 108 12.72 -7.67 3.56
C GLU A 108 14.02 -7.80 2.75
N ASP A 109 13.93 -8.11 1.45
CA ASP A 109 15.11 -8.33 0.59
C ASP A 109 14.92 -7.86 -0.87
N SER A 110 13.75 -7.40 -1.25
CA SER A 110 13.46 -6.98 -2.60
C SER A 110 13.35 -5.45 -2.71
N PRO A 111 13.70 -4.88 -3.85
CA PRO A 111 13.45 -3.47 -4.08
C PRO A 111 11.95 -3.18 -4.02
N ILE A 112 11.59 -2.02 -3.50
CA ILE A 112 10.22 -1.51 -3.59
C ILE A 112 9.88 -1.37 -5.07
N GLU A 113 8.78 -1.97 -5.51
CA GLU A 113 8.35 -1.92 -6.91
C GLU A 113 7.60 -0.64 -7.26
N ILE A 114 7.03 0.04 -6.26
CA ILE A 114 6.43 1.35 -6.46
C ILE A 114 7.48 2.38 -6.91
N PRO A 115 7.11 3.38 -7.72
CA PRO A 115 8.00 4.48 -8.02
C PRO A 115 8.46 5.16 -6.73
N MET A 116 9.75 5.44 -6.61
CA MET A 116 10.26 6.18 -5.46
C MET A 116 9.65 7.57 -5.37
N HIS A 117 9.35 8.18 -6.52
CA HIS A 117 8.82 9.53 -6.60
C HIS A 117 7.83 9.67 -7.75
N GLY A 118 6.74 10.39 -7.52
CA GLY A 118 5.85 10.84 -8.57
C GLY A 118 4.49 10.17 -8.61
N GLU A 119 3.93 10.00 -9.80
CA GLU A 119 2.61 9.42 -9.98
C GLU A 119 2.63 7.92 -9.61
N ALA A 120 1.69 7.52 -8.76
CA ALA A 120 1.60 6.15 -8.26
C ALA A 120 1.12 5.17 -9.34
N GLY A 121 0.30 5.63 -10.29
CA GLY A 121 -0.26 4.80 -11.36
C GLY A 121 -1.03 3.59 -10.80
N ASP A 122 -0.81 2.44 -11.41
CA ASP A 122 -1.41 1.17 -10.97
C ASP A 122 -0.68 0.52 -9.79
N MET A 123 0.47 1.07 -9.37
CA MET A 123 1.28 0.56 -8.26
C MET A 123 0.70 0.87 -6.88
N VAL A 124 -0.31 1.75 -6.81
CA VAL A 124 -1.07 2.04 -5.59
C VAL A 124 -2.55 2.01 -5.92
N ARG A 125 -3.32 1.35 -5.07
CA ARG A 125 -4.77 1.31 -5.20
C ARG A 125 -5.43 1.63 -3.88
N VAL A 126 -6.31 2.64 -3.89
CA VAL A 126 -7.21 2.93 -2.78
C VAL A 126 -8.63 2.64 -3.23
N ILE A 127 -9.31 1.78 -2.52
CA ILE A 127 -10.72 1.42 -2.78
C ILE A 127 -11.56 1.99 -1.65
N TYR A 128 -12.64 2.67 -1.98
CA TYR A 128 -13.60 3.17 -0.99
C TYR A 128 -14.99 2.59 -1.25
N VAL A 129 -15.54 1.94 -0.22
CA VAL A 129 -16.89 1.38 -0.23
C VAL A 129 -17.72 2.13 0.80
N GLU A 130 -18.75 2.84 0.35
CA GLU A 130 -19.59 3.67 1.24
C GLU A 130 -20.58 2.83 2.04
N ASP A 131 -21.26 1.91 1.36
CA ASP A 131 -22.25 1.02 1.96
C ASP A 131 -21.67 -0.38 2.10
N VAL A 132 -21.05 -0.61 3.26
CA VAL A 132 -20.36 -1.87 3.57
C VAL A 132 -21.39 -2.96 3.88
N PRO A 133 -21.37 -4.11 3.18
CA PRO A 133 -22.25 -5.24 3.48
C PRO A 133 -22.05 -5.80 4.89
N ASP A 134 -23.10 -6.39 5.45
CA ASP A 134 -23.02 -7.03 6.77
C ASP A 134 -22.42 -8.45 6.73
N ASP A 135 -22.33 -9.05 5.54
CA ASP A 135 -21.90 -10.42 5.28
C ASP A 135 -20.49 -10.53 4.69
N LEU A 136 -19.65 -9.55 5.02
CA LEU A 136 -18.25 -9.54 4.61
C LEU A 136 -17.52 -10.85 4.97
N GLN A 137 -16.61 -11.27 4.11
CA GLN A 137 -15.70 -12.37 4.36
C GLN A 137 -14.26 -11.93 4.05
N PRO A 138 -13.25 -12.43 4.79
CA PRO A 138 -11.87 -12.21 4.43
C PRO A 138 -11.59 -12.74 3.02
N TYR A 139 -10.85 -11.98 2.23
CA TYR A 139 -10.48 -12.39 0.89
C TYR A 139 -9.59 -13.64 0.94
N ASP A 140 -9.86 -14.61 0.08
CA ASP A 140 -9.14 -15.88 0.04
C ASP A 140 -8.14 -15.87 -1.13
N LEU A 141 -6.84 -15.70 -0.82
CA LEU A 141 -5.76 -15.68 -1.79
C LEU A 141 -4.55 -16.45 -1.27
N HIS A 142 -4.06 -17.39 -2.08
CA HIS A 142 -2.96 -18.28 -1.74
C HIS A 142 -1.91 -18.29 -2.85
N TRP A 143 -0.68 -18.54 -2.46
CA TRP A 143 0.41 -18.82 -3.38
C TRP A 143 0.15 -20.12 -4.13
N GLU A 144 0.30 -20.12 -5.47
CA GLU A 144 0.07 -21.30 -6.29
C GLU A 144 1.04 -22.44 -6.00
N ASP A 145 2.29 -22.10 -5.66
CA ASP A 145 3.37 -23.07 -5.44
C ASP A 145 3.33 -23.72 -4.06
N THR A 146 2.99 -22.95 -3.01
CA THR A 146 3.01 -23.43 -1.62
C THR A 146 1.63 -23.72 -1.05
N GLY A 147 0.57 -23.11 -1.61
CA GLY A 147 -0.78 -23.15 -1.06
C GLY A 147 -0.92 -22.37 0.27
N GLU A 148 0.09 -21.61 0.66
CA GLU A 148 0.02 -20.76 1.84
C GLU A 148 -0.70 -19.45 1.53
N SER A 149 -1.37 -18.86 2.54
CA SER A 149 -2.01 -17.56 2.39
C SER A 149 -0.97 -16.48 2.06
N VAL A 150 -1.29 -15.60 1.12
CA VAL A 150 -0.45 -14.43 0.82
C VAL A 150 -0.51 -13.38 1.93
N PHE A 151 -1.49 -13.48 2.83
CA PHE A 151 -1.71 -12.47 3.86
C PHE A 151 -0.99 -12.81 5.16
N ARG A 152 -0.41 -11.79 5.77
CA ARG A 152 0.13 -11.88 7.13
C ARG A 152 -1.01 -11.86 8.15
N PRO A 153 -0.75 -12.22 9.42
CA PRO A 153 -1.72 -12.06 10.49
C PRO A 153 -2.19 -10.59 10.63
N ALA A 154 -3.49 -10.39 10.80
CA ALA A 154 -4.06 -9.06 11.01
C ALA A 154 -3.68 -8.50 12.39
N GLU A 155 -3.48 -7.19 12.45
CA GLU A 155 -3.32 -6.44 13.70
C GLU A 155 -4.46 -5.45 13.89
N ALA A 156 -4.95 -5.32 15.12
CA ALA A 156 -5.95 -4.33 15.45
C ALA A 156 -5.36 -2.91 15.35
N MET A 157 -6.12 -1.99 14.78
CA MET A 157 -5.75 -0.58 14.68
C MET A 157 -6.47 0.24 15.73
N THR A 158 -5.77 1.23 16.26
CA THR A 158 -6.34 2.32 17.06
C THR A 158 -5.86 3.66 16.51
N PHE A 159 -6.73 4.67 16.63
CA PHE A 159 -6.50 5.99 16.06
C PHE A 159 -6.50 7.06 17.16
N GLY A 160 -5.63 8.05 16.99
CA GLY A 160 -5.55 9.18 17.90
C GLY A 160 -5.16 10.46 17.16
N PRO A 161 -5.39 11.64 17.78
CA PRO A 161 -4.92 12.90 17.21
C PRO A 161 -3.38 12.90 17.15
N GLY A 162 -2.83 13.21 15.99
CA GLY A 162 -1.39 13.37 15.78
C GLY A 162 -1.00 14.85 15.78
N ASP A 163 0.09 15.16 16.43
CA ASP A 163 0.72 16.49 16.39
C ASP A 163 1.99 16.48 15.52
N GLU A 164 2.71 15.37 15.56
CA GLU A 164 3.91 15.12 14.76
C GLU A 164 3.79 13.74 14.10
N THR A 165 4.29 13.64 12.89
CA THR A 165 4.18 12.42 12.07
C THR A 165 5.46 11.62 12.03
N ALA A 166 6.57 12.19 12.46
CA ALA A 166 7.85 11.50 12.46
C ALA A 166 7.82 10.22 13.33
N GLY A 167 8.15 9.09 12.69
CA GLY A 167 8.29 7.81 13.36
C GLY A 167 6.98 7.13 13.75
N CYS A 168 5.86 7.45 13.08
CA CYS A 168 4.60 6.75 13.29
C CYS A 168 3.80 6.60 11.98
N HIS A 169 3.05 5.51 11.86
CA HIS A 169 2.06 5.39 10.80
C HIS A 169 0.94 6.41 11.03
N ALA A 170 0.48 7.06 9.96
CA ALA A 170 -0.50 8.12 10.09
C ALA A 170 -1.39 8.28 8.85
N MET A 171 -2.55 8.90 9.03
CA MET A 171 -3.38 9.43 7.95
C MET A 171 -3.44 10.95 8.03
N LEU A 172 -3.68 11.58 6.89
CA LEU A 172 -3.85 13.04 6.74
C LEU A 172 -2.64 13.82 7.28
N SER A 173 -1.46 13.23 7.24
CA SER A 173 -0.23 13.91 7.65
C SER A 173 0.28 14.85 6.57
N VAL A 174 1.09 15.82 6.97
CA VAL A 174 1.88 16.62 6.05
C VAL A 174 3.34 16.19 6.26
N PRO A 175 3.98 15.60 5.25
CA PRO A 175 5.39 15.24 5.36
C PRO A 175 6.22 16.45 5.80
N TYR A 176 7.19 16.23 6.66
CA TYR A 176 8.02 17.32 7.20
C TYR A 176 9.34 17.48 6.43
N GLN A 177 9.67 16.54 5.56
CA GLN A 177 10.87 16.59 4.74
C GLN A 177 10.63 17.49 3.52
N ASP A 178 11.51 18.46 3.33
CA ASP A 178 11.45 19.37 2.18
C ASP A 178 11.58 18.60 0.85
N GLU A 179 12.37 17.51 0.84
CA GLU A 179 12.55 16.61 -0.30
C GLU A 179 11.23 15.97 -0.76
N VAL A 180 10.28 15.76 0.15
CA VAL A 180 8.94 15.23 -0.14
C VAL A 180 7.96 16.36 -0.47
N THR A 181 8.00 17.46 0.27
CA THR A 181 7.00 18.53 0.15
C THR A 181 7.24 19.46 -1.02
N ASP A 182 8.49 19.78 -1.35
CA ASP A 182 8.84 20.71 -2.43
C ASP A 182 8.38 20.23 -3.81
N PRO A 183 8.57 18.95 -4.20
CA PRO A 183 8.05 18.44 -5.47
C PRO A 183 6.53 18.21 -5.46
N ASN A 184 5.88 18.23 -4.29
CA ASN A 184 4.46 17.90 -4.10
C ASN A 184 3.67 19.03 -3.43
N PRO A 185 3.70 20.26 -3.95
CA PRO A 185 3.04 21.39 -3.29
C PRO A 185 1.52 21.18 -3.21
N GLY A 186 0.98 21.29 -1.99
CA GLY A 186 -0.44 21.17 -1.72
C GLY A 186 -0.98 19.73 -1.65
N TYR A 187 -0.10 18.73 -1.66
CA TYR A 187 -0.46 17.36 -1.33
C TYR A 187 -0.38 17.12 0.18
N ILE A 188 -1.13 16.14 0.64
CA ILE A 188 -1.07 15.58 1.99
C ILE A 188 -0.87 14.06 1.88
N ALA A 189 -0.32 13.44 2.88
CA ALA A 189 -0.25 11.98 2.93
C ALA A 189 -1.61 11.43 3.38
N LEU A 190 -2.34 10.80 2.47
CA LEU A 190 -3.55 10.04 2.83
C LEU A 190 -3.18 8.89 3.76
N LEU A 191 -2.08 8.22 3.47
CA LEU A 191 -1.46 7.22 4.35
C LEU A 191 0.06 7.42 4.35
N GLN A 192 0.64 7.43 5.54
CA GLN A 192 2.08 7.41 5.79
C GLN A 192 2.43 6.10 6.46
N LEU A 193 3.42 5.39 5.90
CA LEU A 193 3.99 4.18 6.46
C LEU A 193 5.41 4.48 6.92
N GLU A 194 5.73 4.06 8.13
CA GLU A 194 7.08 4.03 8.66
C GLU A 194 7.63 2.61 8.65
N GLU A 195 8.93 2.47 8.73
CA GLU A 195 9.54 1.17 8.97
C GLU A 195 9.04 0.56 10.27
N ASP A 196 8.86 -0.76 10.29
CA ASP A 196 8.50 -1.50 11.49
C ASP A 196 9.22 -2.85 11.53
N GLU A 197 10.17 -2.99 12.44
CA GLU A 197 10.96 -4.22 12.62
C GLU A 197 10.11 -5.44 12.96
N ARG A 198 8.92 -5.25 13.58
CA ARG A 198 8.01 -6.35 13.93
C ARG A 198 7.50 -7.06 12.69
N TRP A 199 7.36 -6.30 11.58
CA TRP A 199 6.88 -6.82 10.30
C TRP A 199 8.01 -7.01 9.30
N ARG A 200 9.26 -6.60 9.65
CA ARG A 200 10.39 -6.47 8.74
C ARG A 200 10.09 -5.52 7.57
N LEU A 201 9.16 -4.59 7.81
CA LEU A 201 8.84 -3.56 6.85
C LEU A 201 9.98 -2.56 6.82
N ARG A 202 10.57 -2.39 5.65
CA ARG A 202 11.68 -1.48 5.42
C ARG A 202 11.48 -0.72 4.12
N PHE A 203 11.99 0.51 4.12
CA PHE A 203 12.06 1.36 2.95
C PHE A 203 13.52 1.80 2.78
N PHE A 204 14.36 0.89 2.27
CA PHE A 204 15.81 1.01 2.15
C PHE A 204 16.52 1.02 3.52
N ASP A 205 17.02 2.17 3.95
CA ASP A 205 17.72 2.36 5.22
C ASP A 205 17.10 3.56 5.96
N CYS A 206 16.27 3.28 6.93
CA CYS A 206 15.54 4.28 7.72
C CYS A 206 14.58 5.15 6.87
N GLY A 207 13.67 4.52 6.14
CA GLY A 207 12.77 5.19 5.23
C GLY A 207 11.30 5.30 5.67
N SER A 208 10.57 6.14 4.94
CA SER A 208 9.13 6.30 5.05
C SER A 208 8.48 6.28 3.67
N LEU A 209 7.31 5.68 3.56
CA LEU A 209 6.48 5.73 2.35
C LEU A 209 5.28 6.63 2.57
N TYR A 210 5.09 7.57 1.66
CA TYR A 210 3.95 8.49 1.64
C TYR A 210 3.06 8.19 0.43
N LEU A 211 1.79 7.88 0.67
CA LEU A 211 0.74 7.84 -0.34
C LEU A 211 0.05 9.20 -0.36
N LEU A 212 0.40 10.03 -1.33
CA LEU A 212 0.03 11.45 -1.38
C LEU A 212 -1.21 11.67 -2.22
N ILE A 213 -2.08 12.58 -1.75
CA ILE A 213 -3.30 12.99 -2.46
C ILE A 213 -3.55 14.49 -2.28
N ARG A 214 -4.19 15.13 -3.26
CA ARG A 214 -4.70 16.49 -3.07
C ARG A 214 -5.96 16.48 -2.20
N PRO A 215 -6.11 17.41 -1.23
CA PRO A 215 -7.30 17.50 -0.39
C PRO A 215 -8.62 17.56 -1.19
N ASP A 216 -8.63 18.21 -2.34
CA ASP A 216 -9.82 18.31 -3.19
C ASP A 216 -10.14 17.00 -3.90
N ASP A 217 -9.15 16.20 -4.27
CA ASP A 217 -9.35 14.86 -4.85
C ASP A 217 -9.85 13.90 -3.78
N LEU A 218 -9.32 13.98 -2.56
CA LEU A 218 -9.81 13.20 -1.42
C LEU A 218 -11.28 13.49 -1.09
N ARG A 219 -11.68 14.77 -1.04
CA ARG A 219 -13.11 15.15 -0.86
C ARG A 219 -14.02 14.59 -1.94
N ARG A 220 -13.52 14.50 -3.16
CA ARG A 220 -14.24 13.93 -4.31
C ARG A 220 -14.13 12.41 -4.41
N ARG A 221 -13.33 11.78 -3.54
CA ARG A 221 -13.04 10.34 -3.57
C ARG A 221 -12.41 9.91 -4.91
N CYS A 222 -11.59 10.77 -5.49
CA CYS A 222 -10.85 10.54 -6.72
C CYS A 222 -9.43 10.13 -6.36
N PHE A 223 -9.14 8.83 -6.44
CA PHE A 223 -7.84 8.27 -6.05
C PHE A 223 -6.90 8.02 -7.24
N ASP A 224 -7.34 8.30 -8.47
CA ASP A 224 -6.55 8.01 -9.69
C ASP A 224 -5.31 8.90 -9.82
N ASN A 225 -5.29 10.07 -9.16
CA ASN A 225 -4.19 11.03 -9.24
C ASN A 225 -3.28 11.00 -8.00
N MET A 226 -3.21 9.87 -7.35
CA MET A 226 -2.31 9.71 -6.21
C MET A 226 -0.86 9.70 -6.64
N ARG A 227 -0.01 10.19 -5.75
CA ARG A 227 1.44 10.12 -5.88
C ARG A 227 2.01 9.27 -4.75
N CYS A 228 3.17 8.70 -4.98
CA CYS A 228 3.94 8.08 -3.92
C CYS A 228 5.32 8.75 -3.81
N GLU A 229 5.81 8.83 -2.60
CA GLU A 229 7.15 9.31 -2.29
C GLU A 229 7.76 8.39 -1.25
N VAL A 230 8.92 7.85 -1.58
CA VAL A 230 9.76 7.10 -0.64
C VAL A 230 10.89 8.01 -0.21
N PHE A 231 10.88 8.39 1.05
CA PHE A 231 11.98 9.13 1.65
C PHE A 231 12.89 8.17 2.39
N THR A 232 14.19 8.30 2.21
CA THR A 232 15.23 7.53 2.92
C THR A 232 16.35 8.48 3.32
N TYR A 233 16.95 8.26 4.49
CA TYR A 233 18.05 9.06 5.01
C TYR A 233 19.39 8.68 4.36
#